data_3ee12b5a8615df68790e8187037be987
#
_entry.id   3ee12b5a8615df68790e8187037be987
#
_cell.length_a   1.000
_cell.length_b   1.000
_cell.length_c   1.000
_cell.angle_alpha   90.00
_cell.angle_beta   90.00
_cell.angle_gamma   90.00
#
_symmetry.space_group_name_H-M   'P 1'
#
loop_
_entity.id
_entity.type
_entity.pdbx_description
1 polymer ?
#
loop_
_entity_poly.entity_id
_entity_poly.type
_entity_poly.pdbx_seq_one_letter_code
_entity_poly.pdbx_strand_id
1 'polypeptide(L)'
;DAAHKVTLMSAIAFGIPIQFDKAYVEGISKLAAQDIKYAEQLGYRIKLLGITKRVTVNGKEGGELRVHPSLVPNKRLIANVEGAMNAVMAHGDAVGTTLYYGKGAGSEPTASAVIADLVDITRLHTADAAHRVPHLAFQPDAMSDLQVLPMSDIVTSYYLRLRVADEAGVLAKVTGILATAGISIDAVLQREADEVGGEGSTQTDVIILTHDCVESKMNAALAQMQALSSVLAPITRIRKEELA
;
A
#
# COMPACT_ATOMS: atom_id res chain seq x y z
N ASP A 1 -4.10 -2.24 14.00
CA ASP A 1 -2.89 -2.99 14.41
C ASP A 1 -1.73 -2.70 13.46
N ALA A 2 -1.86 -2.96 12.13
CA ALA A 2 -0.79 -2.72 11.15
C ALA A 2 -0.32 -1.25 11.13
N ALA A 3 -1.24 -0.29 11.28
CA ALA A 3 -0.91 1.13 11.29
C ALA A 3 -0.06 1.52 12.51
N HIS A 4 -0.36 0.99 13.69
CA HIS A 4 0.48 1.22 14.89
C HIS A 4 1.89 0.67 14.68
N LYS A 5 2.01 -0.55 14.12
CA LYS A 5 3.30 -1.20 13.87
C LYS A 5 4.15 -0.40 12.88
N VAL A 6 3.58 0.02 11.74
CA VAL A 6 4.35 0.78 10.75
C VAL A 6 4.70 2.19 11.24
N THR A 7 3.88 2.79 12.10
CA THR A 7 4.21 4.10 12.72
C THR A 7 5.42 3.98 13.65
N LEU A 8 5.48 2.91 14.46
CA LEU A 8 6.67 2.63 15.29
C LEU A 8 7.90 2.36 14.42
N MET A 9 7.75 1.55 13.36
CA MET A 9 8.84 1.29 12.42
C MET A 9 9.33 2.57 11.73
N SER A 10 8.44 3.49 11.39
CA SER A 10 8.78 4.78 10.81
C SER A 10 9.63 5.63 11.76
N ALA A 11 9.26 5.66 13.03
CA ALA A 11 10.04 6.35 14.07
C ALA A 11 11.44 5.75 14.22
N ILE A 12 11.55 4.42 14.25
CA ILE A 12 12.83 3.71 14.36
C ILE A 12 13.69 3.89 13.11
N ALA A 13 13.08 3.89 11.91
CA ALA A 13 13.83 3.99 10.65
C ALA A 13 14.36 5.40 10.36
N PHE A 14 13.59 6.43 10.72
CA PHE A 14 13.86 7.82 10.29
C PHE A 14 14.14 8.80 11.43
N GLY A 15 14.11 8.34 12.68
CA GLY A 15 14.33 9.21 13.84
C GLY A 15 13.27 10.29 14.00
N ILE A 16 12.02 10.01 13.64
CA ILE A 16 10.92 10.97 13.73
C ILE A 16 10.01 10.66 14.93
N PRO A 17 9.30 11.66 15.46
CA PRO A 17 8.27 11.41 16.47
C PRO A 17 7.20 10.45 15.96
N ILE A 18 6.54 9.74 16.88
CA ILE A 18 5.38 8.91 16.55
C ILE A 18 4.23 9.80 16.09
N GLN A 19 3.78 9.62 14.85
CA GLN A 19 2.76 10.46 14.21
C GLN A 19 1.60 9.59 13.68
N PHE A 20 0.95 8.84 14.56
CA PHE A 20 -0.13 7.92 14.16
C PHE A 20 -1.32 8.63 13.52
N ASP A 21 -1.63 9.85 13.97
CA ASP A 21 -2.69 10.72 13.44
C ASP A 21 -2.47 11.11 11.97
N LYS A 22 -1.23 11.06 11.49
CA LYS A 22 -0.87 11.34 10.08
C LYS A 22 -0.82 10.08 9.21
N ALA A 23 -0.95 8.90 9.79
CA ALA A 23 -0.94 7.67 9.03
C ALA A 23 -2.23 7.55 8.18
N TYR A 24 -2.06 7.36 6.87
CA TYR A 24 -3.19 6.99 6.01
C TYR A 24 -3.54 5.53 6.24
N VAL A 25 -4.82 5.25 6.50
CA VAL A 25 -5.28 3.87 6.79
C VAL A 25 -6.51 3.52 5.96
N GLU A 26 -6.38 2.47 5.16
CA GLU A 26 -7.48 1.87 4.40
C GLU A 26 -7.52 0.36 4.69
N GLY A 27 -8.70 -0.13 5.11
CA GLY A 27 -8.89 -1.55 5.44
C GLY A 27 -9.22 -2.41 4.22
N ILE A 28 -9.33 -3.72 4.46
CA ILE A 28 -9.62 -4.74 3.44
C ILE A 28 -11.12 -5.02 3.23
N SER A 29 -12.01 -4.42 4.02
CA SER A 29 -13.45 -4.73 4.04
C SER A 29 -14.19 -4.41 2.72
N LYS A 30 -13.60 -3.59 1.87
CA LYS A 30 -14.15 -3.22 0.55
C LYS A 30 -13.63 -4.08 -0.61
N LEU A 31 -12.71 -5.04 -0.34
CA LEU A 31 -12.18 -5.92 -1.36
C LEU A 31 -13.24 -6.95 -1.77
N ALA A 32 -13.47 -7.08 -3.07
CA ALA A 32 -14.31 -8.12 -3.64
C ALA A 32 -13.47 -9.33 -4.05
N ALA A 33 -14.05 -10.53 -3.94
CA ALA A 33 -13.41 -11.76 -4.40
C ALA A 33 -13.03 -11.71 -5.90
N GLN A 34 -13.78 -10.95 -6.68
CA GLN A 34 -13.50 -10.73 -8.09
C GLN A 34 -12.21 -9.95 -8.33
N ASP A 35 -11.89 -8.95 -7.49
CA ASP A 35 -10.65 -8.20 -7.60
C ASP A 35 -9.43 -9.09 -7.30
N ILE A 36 -9.57 -10.06 -6.39
CA ILE A 36 -8.52 -11.05 -6.10
C ILE A 36 -8.25 -11.91 -7.35
N LYS A 37 -9.31 -12.40 -8.01
CA LYS A 37 -9.17 -13.20 -9.23
C LYS A 37 -8.51 -12.41 -10.38
N TYR A 38 -8.90 -11.16 -10.58
CA TYR A 38 -8.28 -10.31 -11.60
C TYR A 38 -6.82 -10.01 -11.28
N ALA A 39 -6.49 -9.74 -10.01
CA ALA A 39 -5.12 -9.54 -9.60
C ALA A 39 -4.25 -10.77 -9.92
N GLU A 40 -4.73 -11.98 -9.59
CA GLU A 40 -4.03 -13.24 -9.90
C GLU A 40 -3.81 -13.44 -11.40
N GLN A 41 -4.81 -13.17 -12.23
CA GLN A 41 -4.71 -13.26 -13.70
C GLN A 41 -3.68 -12.26 -14.27
N LEU A 42 -3.53 -11.12 -13.63
CA LEU A 42 -2.56 -10.09 -14.01
C LEU A 42 -1.16 -10.33 -13.42
N GLY A 43 -0.96 -11.43 -12.69
CA GLY A 43 0.33 -11.78 -12.09
C GLY A 43 0.61 -11.10 -10.76
N TYR A 44 -0.42 -10.66 -10.05
CA TYR A 44 -0.33 -9.99 -8.74
C TYR A 44 -1.06 -10.74 -7.65
N ARG A 45 -0.70 -10.43 -6.41
CA ARG A 45 -1.48 -10.77 -5.21
C ARG A 45 -1.85 -9.50 -4.45
N ILE A 46 -3.04 -9.50 -3.83
CA ILE A 46 -3.46 -8.39 -2.97
C ILE A 46 -2.98 -8.68 -1.55
N LYS A 47 -2.17 -7.78 -1.00
CA LYS A 47 -1.68 -7.84 0.38
C LYS A 47 -2.01 -6.54 1.11
N LEU A 48 -2.36 -6.64 2.39
CA LEU A 48 -2.43 -5.46 3.25
C LEU A 48 -0.99 -5.08 3.64
N LEU A 49 -0.51 -3.96 3.14
CA LEU A 49 0.83 -3.47 3.42
C LEU A 49 0.79 -2.27 4.35
N GLY A 50 1.68 -2.26 5.35
CA GLY A 50 2.10 -1.05 6.04
C GLY A 50 3.40 -0.57 5.40
N ILE A 51 3.39 0.66 4.91
CA ILE A 51 4.49 1.22 4.12
C ILE A 51 4.98 2.50 4.76
N THR A 52 6.29 2.59 4.96
CA THR A 52 6.96 3.83 5.30
C THR A 52 8.19 3.98 4.41
N LYS A 53 8.38 5.15 3.85
CA LYS A 53 9.50 5.48 2.94
C LYS A 53 9.93 6.91 3.16
N ARG A 54 11.23 7.18 3.01
CA ARG A 54 11.73 8.55 2.82
C ARG A 54 11.68 8.84 1.34
N VAL A 55 11.07 9.94 0.97
CA VAL A 55 10.86 10.35 -0.43
C VAL A 55 11.15 11.83 -0.59
N THR A 56 11.48 12.23 -1.83
CA THR A 56 11.63 13.63 -2.18
C THR A 56 10.50 14.02 -3.13
N VAL A 57 9.65 14.94 -2.70
CA VAL A 57 8.54 15.47 -3.49
C VAL A 57 8.76 16.96 -3.71
N ASN A 58 8.81 17.39 -4.97
CA ASN A 58 9.04 18.80 -5.34
C ASN A 58 10.30 19.41 -4.68
N GLY A 59 11.37 18.62 -4.55
CA GLY A 59 12.64 19.05 -3.98
C GLY A 59 12.66 19.12 -2.43
N LYS A 60 11.59 18.67 -1.76
CA LYS A 60 11.51 18.59 -0.31
C LYS A 60 11.49 17.13 0.13
N GLU A 61 12.28 16.81 1.14
CA GLU A 61 12.20 15.49 1.78
C GLU A 61 10.94 15.37 2.62
N GLY A 62 10.35 14.17 2.60
CA GLY A 62 9.19 13.83 3.38
C GLY A 62 9.11 12.32 3.64
N GLY A 63 8.27 11.92 4.58
CA GLY A 63 8.01 10.54 4.90
C GLY A 63 6.65 10.07 4.36
N GLU A 64 6.59 8.91 3.74
CA GLU A 64 5.33 8.19 3.54
C GLU A 64 4.99 7.39 4.80
N LEU A 65 3.73 7.40 5.19
CA LEU A 65 3.21 6.57 6.29
C LEU A 65 1.79 6.15 5.95
N ARG A 66 1.63 4.93 5.45
CA ARG A 66 0.36 4.47 4.89
C ARG A 66 0.14 2.97 5.08
N VAL A 67 -1.11 2.59 5.28
CA VAL A 67 -1.57 1.20 5.36
C VAL A 67 -2.76 1.02 4.45
N HIS A 68 -2.67 0.15 3.48
CA HIS A 68 -3.74 -0.12 2.54
C HIS A 68 -3.56 -1.46 1.82
N PRO A 69 -4.63 -2.04 1.25
CA PRO A 69 -4.51 -3.12 0.28
C PRO A 69 -3.65 -2.69 -0.91
N SER A 70 -2.75 -3.55 -1.33
CA SER A 70 -1.84 -3.30 -2.45
C SER A 70 -1.73 -4.50 -3.37
N LEU A 71 -1.70 -4.27 -4.69
CA LEU A 71 -1.26 -5.27 -5.64
C LEU A 71 0.26 -5.40 -5.57
N VAL A 72 0.73 -6.62 -5.30
CA VAL A 72 2.15 -6.95 -5.23
C VAL A 72 2.46 -8.02 -6.28
N PRO A 73 3.48 -7.85 -7.14
CA PRO A 73 3.84 -8.85 -8.13
C PRO A 73 4.11 -10.21 -7.51
N ASN A 74 3.58 -11.29 -8.08
CA ASN A 74 3.70 -12.66 -7.57
C ASN A 74 5.16 -13.11 -7.38
N LYS A 75 6.08 -12.56 -8.18
CA LYS A 75 7.52 -12.84 -8.10
C LYS A 75 8.20 -12.28 -6.84
N ARG A 76 7.56 -11.38 -6.11
CA ARG A 76 8.11 -10.79 -4.88
C ARG A 76 7.90 -11.71 -3.69
N LEU A 77 8.93 -11.88 -2.86
CA LEU A 77 8.86 -12.76 -1.68
C LEU A 77 7.70 -12.37 -0.74
N ILE A 78 7.51 -11.08 -0.52
CA ILE A 78 6.45 -10.57 0.38
C ILE A 78 5.03 -10.88 -0.14
N ALA A 79 4.85 -11.06 -1.45
CA ALA A 79 3.57 -11.48 -2.03
C ALA A 79 3.17 -12.90 -1.59
N ASN A 80 4.14 -13.72 -1.19
CA ASN A 80 3.98 -15.13 -0.85
C ASN A 80 3.93 -15.38 0.67
N VAL A 81 3.77 -14.34 1.46
CA VAL A 81 3.54 -14.44 2.91
C VAL A 81 2.07 -14.81 3.15
N GLU A 82 1.83 -16.00 3.73
CA GLU A 82 0.48 -16.58 3.84
C GLU A 82 0.21 -17.13 5.26
N GLY A 83 -1.07 -17.34 5.55
CA GLY A 83 -1.53 -17.92 6.81
C GLY A 83 -1.17 -17.05 8.02
N ALA A 84 -0.59 -17.67 9.05
CA ALA A 84 -0.17 -17.00 10.28
C ALA A 84 1.20 -16.27 10.16
N MET A 85 1.82 -16.33 8.97
CA MET A 85 3.12 -15.72 8.76
C MET A 85 3.02 -14.22 8.52
N ASN A 86 4.02 -13.49 8.98
CA ASN A 86 4.20 -12.07 8.77
C ASN A 86 5.59 -11.82 8.19
N ALA A 87 5.75 -10.71 7.49
CA ALA A 87 7.05 -10.28 7.00
C ALA A 87 7.22 -8.78 7.16
N VAL A 88 8.46 -8.38 7.39
CA VAL A 88 8.94 -6.99 7.32
C VAL A 88 10.06 -6.95 6.29
N MET A 89 9.88 -6.17 5.26
CA MET A 89 10.91 -5.91 4.26
C MET A 89 11.48 -4.52 4.50
N ALA A 90 12.80 -4.45 4.66
CA ALA A 90 13.52 -3.19 4.77
C ALA A 90 14.48 -3.05 3.59
N HIS A 91 14.51 -1.85 3.00
CA HIS A 91 15.44 -1.51 1.93
C HIS A 91 16.37 -0.40 2.42
N GLY A 92 17.64 -0.72 2.63
CA GLY A 92 18.67 0.22 3.01
C GLY A 92 19.57 0.57 1.82
N ASP A 93 20.15 1.75 1.83
CA ASP A 93 21.02 2.28 0.79
C ASP A 93 22.29 1.44 0.60
N ALA A 94 22.90 0.99 1.71
CA ALA A 94 24.15 0.23 1.70
C ALA A 94 23.93 -1.29 1.65
N VAL A 95 22.93 -1.81 2.40
CA VAL A 95 22.71 -3.26 2.55
C VAL A 95 21.73 -3.82 1.49
N GLY A 96 20.97 -2.94 0.82
CA GLY A 96 19.92 -3.33 -0.10
C GLY A 96 18.67 -3.87 0.64
N THR A 97 18.00 -4.83 0.01
CA THR A 97 16.74 -5.37 0.54
C THR A 97 17.00 -6.54 1.51
N THR A 98 16.44 -6.43 2.70
CA THR A 98 16.36 -7.51 3.70
C THR A 98 14.92 -7.88 3.97
N LEU A 99 14.65 -9.15 4.30
CA LEU A 99 13.32 -9.65 4.62
C LEU A 99 13.37 -10.44 5.93
N TYR A 100 12.56 -10.04 6.90
CA TYR A 100 12.30 -10.75 8.14
C TYR A 100 10.97 -11.47 8.01
N TYR A 101 10.98 -12.77 8.21
CA TYR A 101 9.81 -13.62 8.02
C TYR A 101 9.61 -14.56 9.20
N GLY A 102 8.40 -14.62 9.74
CA GLY A 102 8.09 -15.46 10.88
C GLY A 102 6.64 -15.38 11.32
N LYS A 103 6.29 -16.18 12.33
CA LYS A 103 4.97 -16.11 12.95
C LYS A 103 4.83 -14.81 13.77
N GLY A 104 3.81 -14.01 13.48
CA GLY A 104 3.52 -12.78 14.21
C GLY A 104 2.52 -12.97 15.35
N ALA A 105 1.72 -14.03 15.32
CA ALA A 105 0.69 -14.31 16.32
C ALA A 105 0.77 -15.77 16.80
N GLY A 106 0.21 -16.03 17.99
CA GLY A 106 0.20 -17.32 18.67
C GLY A 106 0.70 -17.19 20.11
N SER A 107 0.34 -18.13 20.98
CA SER A 107 0.71 -18.10 22.41
C SER A 107 2.23 -18.08 22.61
N GLU A 108 2.94 -19.00 21.98
CA GLU A 108 4.41 -19.11 22.13
C GLU A 108 5.17 -17.94 21.49
N PRO A 109 4.89 -17.51 20.23
CA PRO A 109 5.55 -16.33 19.65
C PRO A 109 5.33 -15.07 20.46
N THR A 110 4.12 -14.86 20.99
CA THR A 110 3.80 -13.70 21.83
C THR A 110 4.54 -13.76 23.17
N ALA A 111 4.53 -14.93 23.83
CA ALA A 111 5.26 -15.11 25.08
C ALA A 111 6.77 -14.90 24.89
N SER A 112 7.35 -15.43 23.81
CA SER A 112 8.76 -15.24 23.46
C SER A 112 9.10 -13.76 23.28
N ALA A 113 8.26 -12.98 22.60
CA ALA A 113 8.48 -11.55 22.42
C ALA A 113 8.43 -10.79 23.77
N VAL A 114 7.45 -11.09 24.63
CA VAL A 114 7.36 -10.50 25.97
C VAL A 114 8.59 -10.81 26.81
N ILE A 115 9.04 -12.06 26.83
CA ILE A 115 10.24 -12.45 27.58
C ILE A 115 11.49 -11.78 27.00
N ALA A 116 11.62 -11.66 25.68
CA ALA A 116 12.73 -10.93 25.06
C ALA A 116 12.80 -9.48 25.54
N ASP A 117 11.66 -8.77 25.54
CA ASP A 117 11.57 -7.39 26.03
C ASP A 117 11.95 -7.28 27.52
N LEU A 118 11.49 -8.22 28.36
CA LEU A 118 11.88 -8.25 29.78
C LEU A 118 13.40 -8.47 29.98
N VAL A 119 14.00 -9.35 29.17
CA VAL A 119 15.46 -9.57 29.19
C VAL A 119 16.21 -8.30 28.79
N ASP A 120 15.76 -7.61 27.74
CA ASP A 120 16.41 -6.38 27.27
C ASP A 120 16.27 -5.25 28.30
N ILE A 121 15.10 -5.06 28.91
CA ILE A 121 14.89 -4.11 30.00
C ILE A 121 15.82 -4.42 31.18
N THR A 122 15.95 -5.71 31.55
CA THR A 122 16.83 -6.13 32.66
C THR A 122 18.30 -5.82 32.36
N ARG A 123 18.75 -6.07 31.13
CA ARG A 123 20.13 -5.73 30.71
C ARG A 123 20.39 -4.23 30.74
N LEU A 124 19.40 -3.43 30.34
CA LEU A 124 19.52 -1.97 30.30
C LEU A 124 19.36 -1.32 31.68
N HIS A 125 18.72 -2.00 32.63
CA HIS A 125 18.42 -1.43 33.95
C HIS A 125 19.67 -1.01 34.72
N THR A 126 20.77 -1.77 34.61
CA THR A 126 22.04 -1.50 35.28
C THR A 126 22.98 -0.59 34.49
N ALA A 127 22.67 -0.27 33.23
CA ALA A 127 23.47 0.61 32.40
C ALA A 127 23.25 2.08 32.77
N ASP A 128 24.31 2.88 32.65
CA ASP A 128 24.22 4.33 32.80
C ASP A 128 23.23 4.90 31.78
N ALA A 129 22.36 5.80 32.20
CA ALA A 129 21.33 6.41 31.36
C ALA A 129 21.90 7.09 30.11
N ALA A 130 23.10 7.68 30.19
CA ALA A 130 23.80 8.30 29.08
C ALA A 130 24.28 7.29 28.01
N HIS A 131 24.43 6.03 28.39
CA HIS A 131 24.94 4.96 27.51
C HIS A 131 23.87 3.95 27.11
N ARG A 132 22.59 4.18 27.45
CA ARG A 132 21.49 3.33 27.02
C ARG A 132 21.14 3.59 25.58
N VAL A 133 20.82 2.52 24.86
CA VAL A 133 20.17 2.63 23.54
C VAL A 133 18.78 3.25 23.73
N PRO A 134 18.46 4.36 23.05
CA PRO A 134 17.13 4.96 23.13
C PRO A 134 16.03 4.03 22.64
N HIS A 135 14.85 4.11 23.23
CA HIS A 135 13.72 3.23 22.94
C HIS A 135 13.31 3.21 21.45
N LEU A 136 13.48 4.34 20.74
CA LEU A 136 13.18 4.47 19.30
C LEU A 136 14.47 4.67 18.49
N ALA A 137 15.57 4.07 18.93
CA ALA A 137 16.88 4.06 18.28
C ALA A 137 17.62 5.40 18.19
N PHE A 138 16.96 6.52 18.40
CA PHE A 138 17.54 7.87 18.29
C PHE A 138 17.54 8.61 19.62
N GLN A 139 18.64 9.28 19.91
CA GLN A 139 18.70 10.22 21.05
C GLN A 139 17.80 11.43 20.77
N PRO A 140 17.26 12.12 21.80
CA PRO A 140 16.36 13.26 21.62
C PRO A 140 16.95 14.39 20.76
N ASP A 141 18.25 14.61 20.82
CA ASP A 141 18.99 15.62 20.05
C ASP A 141 19.33 15.16 18.61
N ALA A 142 19.15 13.88 18.31
CA ALA A 142 19.35 13.29 16.98
C ALA A 142 18.03 13.01 16.22
N MET A 143 16.92 13.49 16.78
CA MET A 143 15.60 13.34 16.11
C MET A 143 15.53 14.22 14.87
N SER A 144 14.92 13.67 13.82
CA SER A 144 14.66 14.35 12.55
C SER A 144 13.33 15.11 12.58
N ASP A 145 13.25 16.20 11.85
CA ASP A 145 12.03 16.98 11.61
C ASP A 145 11.28 16.54 10.33
N LEU A 146 11.65 15.39 9.76
CA LEU A 146 11.03 14.83 8.56
C LEU A 146 9.50 14.78 8.73
N GLN A 147 8.80 15.46 7.85
CA GLN A 147 7.33 15.53 7.90
C GLN A 147 6.70 14.38 7.15
N VAL A 148 5.65 13.79 7.73
CA VAL A 148 4.80 12.82 7.03
C VAL A 148 3.97 13.55 5.98
N LEU A 149 4.06 13.11 4.74
CA LEU A 149 3.35 13.68 3.62
C LEU A 149 1.87 13.24 3.62
N PRO A 150 0.95 14.13 3.22
CA PRO A 150 -0.44 13.74 3.01
C PRO A 150 -0.54 12.72 1.86
N MET A 151 -1.50 11.79 1.95
CA MET A 151 -1.68 10.76 0.94
C MET A 151 -1.91 11.33 -0.47
N SER A 152 -2.51 12.53 -0.58
CA SER A 152 -2.74 13.24 -1.85
C SER A 152 -1.48 13.51 -2.67
N ASP A 153 -0.32 13.60 -2.00
CA ASP A 153 0.95 13.95 -2.61
C ASP A 153 1.81 12.71 -2.97
N ILE A 154 1.37 11.54 -2.54
CA ILE A 154 2.09 10.29 -2.78
C ILE A 154 1.98 9.89 -4.25
N VAL A 155 3.09 9.36 -4.78
CA VAL A 155 3.19 8.83 -6.13
C VAL A 155 3.16 7.31 -6.09
N THR A 156 2.20 6.73 -6.78
CA THR A 156 2.07 5.27 -6.92
C THR A 156 1.30 4.92 -8.18
N SER A 157 1.31 3.67 -8.57
CA SER A 157 0.50 3.13 -9.66
C SER A 157 -0.76 2.44 -9.14
N TYR A 158 -1.73 2.19 -10.02
CA TYR A 158 -3.06 1.77 -9.62
C TYR A 158 -3.59 0.62 -10.46
N TYR A 159 -4.40 -0.20 -9.81
CA TYR A 159 -5.39 -1.08 -10.39
C TYR A 159 -6.75 -0.40 -10.24
N LEU A 160 -7.48 -0.30 -11.33
CA LEU A 160 -8.85 0.19 -11.39
C LEU A 160 -9.74 -0.90 -11.97
N ARG A 161 -10.91 -1.14 -11.35
CA ARG A 161 -11.97 -1.93 -11.96
C ARG A 161 -13.24 -1.10 -12.05
N LEU A 162 -13.74 -0.98 -13.27
CA LEU A 162 -14.95 -0.25 -13.59
C LEU A 162 -16.01 -1.24 -14.11
N ARG A 163 -17.18 -1.26 -13.49
CA ARG A 163 -18.37 -1.90 -14.07
C ARG A 163 -19.02 -0.90 -15.00
N VAL A 164 -19.06 -1.20 -16.28
CA VAL A 164 -19.52 -0.27 -17.32
C VAL A 164 -20.60 -0.89 -18.22
N ALA A 165 -21.40 -0.03 -18.87
CA ALA A 165 -22.25 -0.47 -19.96
C ALA A 165 -21.38 -1.00 -21.12
N ASP A 166 -21.77 -2.14 -21.70
CA ASP A 166 -21.07 -2.72 -22.86
C ASP A 166 -21.52 -2.02 -24.14
N GLU A 167 -21.05 -0.79 -24.32
CA GLU A 167 -21.41 0.08 -25.42
C GLU A 167 -20.16 0.68 -26.09
N ALA A 168 -20.25 0.89 -27.39
CA ALA A 168 -19.20 1.54 -28.16
C ALA A 168 -18.87 2.94 -27.60
N GLY A 169 -17.56 3.23 -27.43
CA GLY A 169 -17.07 4.53 -26.97
C GLY A 169 -16.93 4.69 -25.45
N VAL A 170 -17.41 3.74 -24.65
CA VAL A 170 -17.26 3.81 -23.18
C VAL A 170 -15.77 3.77 -22.78
N LEU A 171 -15.02 2.81 -23.32
CA LEU A 171 -13.58 2.72 -23.07
C LEU A 171 -12.84 3.97 -23.53
N ALA A 172 -13.22 4.56 -24.66
CA ALA A 172 -12.61 5.79 -25.18
C ALA A 172 -12.84 6.98 -24.22
N LYS A 173 -14.03 7.10 -23.61
CA LYS A 173 -14.32 8.15 -22.61
C LYS A 173 -13.47 7.95 -21.35
N VAL A 174 -13.40 6.72 -20.84
CA VAL A 174 -12.62 6.38 -19.64
C VAL A 174 -11.13 6.67 -19.86
N THR A 175 -10.55 6.17 -20.94
CA THR A 175 -9.12 6.38 -21.27
C THR A 175 -8.83 7.83 -21.61
N GLY A 176 -9.76 8.57 -22.21
CA GLY A 176 -9.67 9.99 -22.48
C GLY A 176 -9.55 10.84 -21.19
N ILE A 177 -10.29 10.48 -20.14
CA ILE A 177 -10.18 11.13 -18.82
C ILE A 177 -8.79 10.91 -18.22
N LEU A 178 -8.28 9.66 -18.25
CA LEU A 178 -6.94 9.34 -17.77
C LEU A 178 -5.86 10.10 -18.55
N ALA A 179 -5.97 10.14 -19.89
CA ALA A 179 -5.05 10.86 -20.75
C ALA A 179 -5.05 12.38 -20.44
N THR A 180 -6.23 12.98 -20.25
CA THR A 180 -6.36 14.41 -19.91
C THR A 180 -5.74 14.72 -18.54
N ALA A 181 -5.82 13.77 -17.58
CA ALA A 181 -5.19 13.90 -16.28
C ALA A 181 -3.67 13.64 -16.33
N GLY A 182 -3.11 13.26 -17.49
CA GLY A 182 -1.71 12.91 -17.67
C GLY A 182 -1.34 11.59 -17.00
N ILE A 183 -2.31 10.66 -16.89
CA ILE A 183 -2.12 9.33 -16.30
C ILE A 183 -1.92 8.33 -17.43
N SER A 184 -0.74 7.72 -17.51
CA SER A 184 -0.40 6.70 -18.50
C SER A 184 -0.94 5.34 -18.09
N ILE A 185 -1.41 4.56 -19.07
CA ILE A 185 -1.96 3.22 -18.88
C ILE A 185 -0.85 2.20 -19.15
N ASP A 186 -0.70 1.24 -18.25
CA ASP A 186 0.21 0.11 -18.35
C ASP A 186 -0.47 -1.09 -19.06
N ALA A 187 -1.70 -1.41 -18.64
CA ALA A 187 -2.48 -2.50 -19.23
C ALA A 187 -3.98 -2.22 -19.13
N VAL A 188 -4.73 -2.77 -20.09
CA VAL A 188 -6.20 -2.79 -20.07
C VAL A 188 -6.67 -4.22 -20.35
N LEU A 189 -7.61 -4.69 -19.54
CA LEU A 189 -8.31 -5.94 -19.73
C LEU A 189 -9.81 -5.68 -19.70
N GLN A 190 -10.50 -5.99 -20.78
CA GLN A 190 -11.97 -5.98 -20.84
C GLN A 190 -12.46 -7.42 -20.88
N ARG A 191 -13.47 -7.73 -20.09
CA ARG A 191 -14.12 -9.04 -20.09
C ARG A 191 -15.32 -9.07 -21.04
N GLU A 192 -15.64 -10.28 -21.51
CA GLU A 192 -16.91 -10.49 -22.20
C GLU A 192 -18.08 -10.20 -21.26
N ALA A 193 -19.14 -9.57 -21.78
CA ALA A 193 -20.28 -9.19 -20.94
C ALA A 193 -20.95 -10.41 -20.28
N ASP A 194 -21.05 -11.53 -20.98
CA ASP A 194 -21.63 -12.78 -20.48
C ASP A 194 -20.80 -13.41 -19.34
N GLU A 195 -19.48 -13.21 -19.34
CA GLU A 195 -18.62 -13.67 -18.23
C GLU A 195 -18.84 -12.90 -16.93
N VAL A 196 -19.32 -11.67 -17.02
CA VAL A 196 -19.49 -10.75 -15.90
C VAL A 196 -20.91 -10.76 -15.36
N GLY A 197 -21.91 -10.67 -16.23
CA GLY A 197 -23.32 -10.52 -15.87
C GLY A 197 -24.21 -11.70 -16.22
N GLY A 198 -23.67 -12.74 -16.86
CA GLY A 198 -24.42 -13.87 -17.41
C GLY A 198 -24.91 -13.62 -18.84
N GLU A 199 -25.50 -14.65 -19.45
CA GLU A 199 -25.96 -14.61 -20.83
C GLU A 199 -26.93 -13.43 -21.12
N GLY A 200 -26.64 -12.67 -22.15
CA GLY A 200 -27.39 -11.46 -22.53
C GLY A 200 -27.10 -10.22 -21.68
N SER A 201 -26.04 -10.22 -20.91
CA SER A 201 -25.63 -9.04 -20.13
C SER A 201 -25.27 -7.86 -21.02
N THR A 202 -25.70 -6.65 -20.62
CA THR A 202 -25.35 -5.37 -21.25
C THR A 202 -24.28 -4.60 -20.51
N GLN A 203 -23.56 -5.25 -19.59
CA GLN A 203 -22.53 -4.64 -18.77
C GLN A 203 -21.30 -5.53 -18.67
N THR A 204 -20.13 -4.90 -18.62
CA THR A 204 -18.85 -5.59 -18.53
C THR A 204 -17.94 -4.96 -17.48
N ASP A 205 -16.86 -5.66 -17.12
CA ASP A 205 -15.78 -5.10 -16.29
C ASP A 205 -14.61 -4.67 -17.19
N VAL A 206 -14.19 -3.43 -17.01
CA VAL A 206 -12.93 -2.90 -17.54
C VAL A 206 -11.93 -2.80 -16.41
N ILE A 207 -10.82 -3.49 -16.56
CA ILE A 207 -9.70 -3.46 -15.62
C ILE A 207 -8.56 -2.65 -16.24
N ILE A 208 -8.03 -1.67 -15.51
CA ILE A 208 -6.95 -0.80 -15.96
C ILE A 208 -5.82 -0.85 -14.95
N LEU A 209 -4.61 -1.13 -15.41
CA LEU A 209 -3.38 -0.88 -14.66
C LEU A 209 -2.77 0.43 -15.17
N THR A 210 -2.32 1.28 -14.26
CA THR A 210 -1.69 2.55 -14.61
C THR A 210 -0.19 2.53 -14.30
N HIS A 211 0.55 3.41 -14.94
CA HIS A 211 1.86 3.84 -14.46
C HIS A 211 1.72 4.75 -13.24
N ASP A 212 2.86 5.13 -12.66
CA ASP A 212 2.92 6.00 -11.49
C ASP A 212 2.29 7.36 -11.77
N CYS A 213 1.46 7.81 -10.84
CA CYS A 213 0.92 9.17 -10.84
C CYS A 213 0.66 9.64 -9.40
N VAL A 214 0.53 10.93 -9.22
CA VAL A 214 0.21 11.53 -7.92
C VAL A 214 -1.23 11.17 -7.54
N GLU A 215 -1.45 10.76 -6.29
CA GLU A 215 -2.77 10.34 -5.77
C GLU A 215 -3.87 11.39 -6.02
N SER A 216 -3.57 12.69 -5.85
CA SER A 216 -4.55 13.76 -6.11
C SER A 216 -5.03 13.79 -7.55
N LYS A 217 -4.16 13.54 -8.54
CA LYS A 217 -4.54 13.43 -9.95
C LYS A 217 -5.44 12.22 -10.20
N MET A 218 -5.09 11.07 -9.62
CA MET A 218 -5.91 9.86 -9.69
C MET A 218 -7.29 10.09 -9.06
N ASN A 219 -7.36 10.73 -7.90
CA ASN A 219 -8.64 11.05 -7.25
C ASN A 219 -9.54 11.94 -8.12
N ALA A 220 -8.97 12.95 -8.79
CA ALA A 220 -9.69 13.81 -9.70
C ALA A 220 -10.21 13.04 -10.95
N ALA A 221 -9.37 12.17 -11.52
CA ALA A 221 -9.77 11.33 -12.65
C ALA A 221 -10.87 10.34 -12.26
N LEU A 222 -10.76 9.70 -11.09
CA LEU A 222 -11.78 8.80 -10.56
C LEU A 222 -13.13 9.49 -10.38
N ALA A 223 -13.15 10.70 -9.86
CA ALA A 223 -14.39 11.48 -9.70
C ALA A 223 -15.05 11.76 -11.07
N GLN A 224 -14.27 12.10 -12.09
CA GLN A 224 -14.77 12.33 -13.44
C GLN A 224 -15.30 11.03 -14.09
N MET A 225 -14.56 9.93 -13.96
CA MET A 225 -14.99 8.63 -14.48
C MET A 225 -16.27 8.15 -13.78
N GLN A 226 -16.37 8.30 -12.47
CA GLN A 226 -17.55 7.90 -11.69
C GLN A 226 -18.80 8.70 -12.06
N ALA A 227 -18.64 9.94 -12.58
CA ALA A 227 -19.75 10.78 -13.05
C ALA A 227 -20.28 10.38 -14.43
N LEU A 228 -19.62 9.48 -15.15
CA LEU A 228 -20.12 8.97 -16.43
C LEU A 228 -21.36 8.09 -16.21
N SER A 229 -22.43 8.34 -16.97
CA SER A 229 -23.65 7.51 -16.93
C SER A 229 -23.42 6.05 -17.33
N SER A 230 -22.36 5.79 -18.09
CA SER A 230 -21.95 4.44 -18.49
C SER A 230 -21.19 3.67 -17.40
N VAL A 231 -20.79 4.31 -16.28
CA VAL A 231 -20.19 3.65 -15.13
C VAL A 231 -21.28 3.27 -14.13
N LEU A 232 -21.55 1.98 -14.02
CA LEU A 232 -22.76 1.43 -13.41
C LEU A 232 -22.60 1.09 -11.91
N ALA A 233 -21.37 1.13 -11.39
CA ALA A 233 -21.08 0.81 -10.00
C ALA A 233 -19.91 1.66 -9.49
N PRO A 234 -19.70 1.73 -8.17
CA PRO A 234 -18.51 2.37 -7.60
C PRO A 234 -17.23 1.76 -8.17
N ILE A 235 -16.32 2.63 -8.61
CA ILE A 235 -15.02 2.21 -9.15
C ILE A 235 -14.17 1.64 -8.01
N THR A 236 -13.67 0.42 -8.19
CA THR A 236 -12.67 -0.15 -7.29
C THR A 236 -11.30 0.39 -7.66
N ARG A 237 -10.58 0.92 -6.67
CA ARG A 237 -9.20 1.34 -6.80
C ARG A 237 -8.34 0.61 -5.79
N ILE A 238 -7.26 -0.02 -6.24
CA ILE A 238 -6.23 -0.62 -5.39
C ILE A 238 -4.88 -0.09 -5.86
N ARG A 239 -4.00 0.29 -4.93
CA ARG A 239 -2.65 0.76 -5.27
C ARG A 239 -1.76 -0.41 -5.64
N LYS A 240 -0.81 -0.18 -6.51
CA LYS A 240 0.16 -1.19 -6.96
C LYS A 240 1.54 -0.85 -6.40
N GLU A 241 2.21 -1.82 -5.78
CA GLU A 241 3.55 -1.69 -5.19
C GLU A 241 4.50 -2.68 -5.86
N GLU A 242 5.38 -2.18 -6.71
CA GLU A 242 6.34 -3.03 -7.44
C GLU A 242 7.45 -3.59 -6.53
N LEU A 243 7.75 -2.94 -5.43
CA LEU A 243 8.74 -3.31 -4.40
C LEU A 243 10.07 -3.76 -5.05
N ALA A 244 11.06 -2.90 -5.02
CA ALA A 244 12.36 -3.09 -5.65
C ALA A 244 13.06 -4.38 -5.22
#